data_fa31e9a6518b55ca3066f30b2446301e
#
_entry.id   fa31e9a6518b55ca3066f30b2446301e
#
_cell.length_a   1.000
_cell.length_b   1.000
_cell.length_c   1.000
_cell.angle_alpha   90.00
_cell.angle_beta   90.00
_cell.angle_gamma   90.00
#
_symmetry.space_group_name_H-M   'P 1'
#
loop_
_entity.id
_entity.type
_entity.pdbx_description
1 polymer ?
#
loop_
_entity_poly.entity_id
_entity_poly.type
_entity_poly.pdbx_seq_one_letter_code
_entity_poly.pdbx_strand_id
1 'polypeptide(L)'
;MVLVDTSVWIDHLRKTSSRLAGLLDNGEVVIHPFVVGELACGNLANRKELLSLLHSLPAVERVEDDEILFFIEQHSPAGRGLGLIDVHLLVSSKVSEHPLWTKDKRLSAAAEELGLGFGQQPPA
;
A
#
# COMPACT_ATOMS: atom_id res chain seq x y z
N MET A 1 -11.88 -1.91 3.65
CA MET A 1 -10.65 -1.37 4.21
C MET A 1 -9.67 -1.07 3.08
N VAL A 2 -8.66 -0.30 3.34
CA VAL A 2 -7.72 0.20 2.31
C VAL A 2 -6.30 -0.19 2.68
N LEU A 3 -5.58 -0.76 1.72
CA LEU A 3 -4.13 -0.97 1.85
C LEU A 3 -3.43 0.31 1.41
N VAL A 4 -2.62 0.89 2.29
CA VAL A 4 -1.98 2.19 2.07
C VAL A 4 -0.49 1.98 1.78
N ASP A 5 -0.05 2.44 0.60
CA ASP A 5 1.34 2.35 0.17
C ASP A 5 2.24 3.32 0.94
N THR A 6 3.51 3.00 0.97
CA THR A 6 4.55 3.82 1.60
C THR A 6 4.51 5.28 1.15
N SER A 7 4.27 5.53 -0.13
CA SER A 7 4.22 6.90 -0.67
C SER A 7 3.18 7.78 0.03
N VAL A 8 2.04 7.22 0.35
CA VAL A 8 0.97 7.93 1.05
C VAL A 8 1.36 8.17 2.51
N TRP A 9 1.94 7.16 3.17
CA TRP A 9 2.42 7.30 4.54
C TRP A 9 3.49 8.38 4.65
N ILE A 10 4.45 8.42 3.74
CA ILE A 10 5.52 9.42 3.75
C ILE A 10 4.94 10.83 3.65
N ASP A 11 4.00 11.05 2.73
CA ASP A 11 3.36 12.36 2.60
C ASP A 11 2.58 12.74 3.85
N HIS A 12 1.88 11.79 4.46
CA HIS A 12 1.14 12.01 5.71
C HIS A 12 2.09 12.40 6.86
N LEU A 13 3.27 11.81 6.90
CA LEU A 13 4.26 12.13 7.94
C LEU A 13 4.89 13.52 7.75
N ARG A 14 4.96 13.99 6.51
CA ARG A 14 5.44 15.36 6.23
C ARG A 14 4.37 16.38 6.51
N LYS A 15 3.17 16.12 6.07
CA LYS A 15 2.02 16.99 6.25
C LYS A 15 0.79 16.12 6.39
N THR A 16 0.17 16.15 7.54
CA THR A 16 -0.98 15.31 7.86
C THR A 16 -2.02 15.34 6.76
N SER A 17 -2.34 14.16 6.22
CA SER A 17 -3.42 13.97 5.28
C SER A 17 -4.72 13.80 6.06
N SER A 18 -5.68 14.69 5.86
CA SER A 18 -6.97 14.57 6.51
C SER A 18 -7.71 13.31 6.07
N ARG A 19 -7.50 12.90 4.82
CA ARG A 19 -8.10 11.68 4.30
C ARG A 19 -7.57 10.44 4.98
N LEU A 20 -6.25 10.31 5.10
CA LEU A 20 -5.66 9.17 5.78
C LEU A 20 -6.01 9.18 7.27
N ALA A 21 -5.96 10.35 7.91
CA ALA A 21 -6.35 10.47 9.32
C ALA A 21 -7.79 10.00 9.54
N GLY A 22 -8.71 10.38 8.66
CA GLY A 22 -10.10 9.93 8.75
C GLY A 22 -10.25 8.42 8.59
N LEU A 23 -9.53 7.82 7.66
CA LEU A 23 -9.54 6.37 7.49
C LEU A 23 -8.98 5.65 8.72
N LEU A 24 -7.90 6.18 9.30
CA LEU A 24 -7.32 5.62 10.52
C LEU A 24 -8.30 5.70 11.70
N ASP A 25 -8.94 6.85 11.85
CA ASP A 25 -9.93 7.04 12.92
C ASP A 25 -11.12 6.07 12.79
N ASN A 26 -11.48 5.73 11.57
CA ASN A 26 -12.59 4.83 11.31
C ASN A 26 -12.19 3.35 11.26
N GLY A 27 -10.94 3.03 11.51
CA GLY A 27 -10.46 1.65 11.47
C GLY A 27 -10.48 1.03 10.07
N GLU A 28 -10.25 1.84 9.04
CA GLU A 28 -10.39 1.41 7.64
C GLU A 28 -9.06 1.22 6.92
N VAL A 29 -7.95 1.17 7.65
CA VAL A 29 -6.61 1.03 7.07
C VAL A 29 -6.04 -0.35 7.40
N VAL A 30 -5.52 -1.02 6.39
CA VAL A 30 -4.71 -2.23 6.56
C VAL A 30 -3.28 -1.95 6.15
N ILE A 31 -2.35 -2.70 6.72
CA ILE A 31 -0.92 -2.50 6.50
C ILE A 31 -0.31 -3.75 5.88
N HIS A 32 0.69 -3.56 5.03
CA HIS A 32 1.51 -4.66 4.50
C HIS A 32 2.85 -4.68 5.21
N PRO A 33 3.38 -5.88 5.54
CA PRO A 33 4.69 -5.99 6.21
C PRO A 33 5.82 -5.26 5.47
N PHE A 34 5.79 -5.27 4.15
CA PHE A 34 6.83 -4.58 3.37
C PHE A 34 6.74 -3.07 3.47
N VAL A 35 5.54 -2.53 3.63
CA VAL A 35 5.37 -1.09 3.87
C VAL A 35 5.94 -0.72 5.23
N VAL A 36 5.67 -1.52 6.26
CA VAL A 36 6.27 -1.33 7.58
C VAL A 36 7.80 -1.35 7.47
N GLY A 37 8.34 -2.32 6.73
CA GLY A 37 9.79 -2.43 6.52
C GLY A 37 10.38 -1.22 5.81
N GLU A 38 9.73 -0.74 4.77
CA GLU A 38 10.20 0.45 4.04
C GLU A 38 10.20 1.69 4.93
N LEU A 39 9.14 1.88 5.70
CA LEU A 39 9.07 3.00 6.64
C LEU A 39 10.13 2.88 7.73
N ALA A 40 10.35 1.66 8.23
CA ALA A 40 11.35 1.40 9.25
C ALA A 40 12.78 1.68 8.78
N CYS A 41 13.04 1.51 7.48
CA CYS A 41 14.35 1.83 6.88
C CYS A 41 14.58 3.34 6.75
N GLY A 42 13.54 4.13 6.84
CA GLY A 42 13.64 5.58 6.68
C GLY A 42 14.06 6.29 7.95
N ASN A 43 14.34 7.57 7.80
CA ASN A 43 14.69 8.44 8.92
C ASN A 43 13.42 9.08 9.49
N LEU A 44 12.84 8.41 10.49
CA LEU A 44 11.55 8.78 11.04
C LEU A 44 11.68 9.63 12.30
N ALA A 45 10.94 10.75 12.35
CA ALA A 45 10.65 11.41 13.60
C ALA A 45 9.63 10.55 14.38
N ASN A 46 9.75 10.52 15.70
CA ASN A 46 8.84 9.74 16.54
C ASN A 46 8.72 8.28 16.11
N ARG A 47 9.86 7.69 15.79
CA ARG A 47 9.96 6.34 15.24
C ARG A 47 9.19 5.31 16.06
N LYS A 48 9.35 5.35 17.38
CA LYS A 48 8.72 4.38 18.28
C LYS A 48 7.20 4.43 18.20
N GLU A 49 6.65 5.63 18.26
CA GLU A 49 5.20 5.83 18.19
C GLU A 49 4.65 5.41 16.85
N LEU A 50 5.35 5.76 15.76
CA LEU A 50 4.89 5.38 14.43
C LEU A 50 4.89 3.87 14.23
N LEU A 51 6.00 3.20 14.56
CA LEU A 51 6.07 1.75 14.41
C LEU A 51 5.04 1.05 15.29
N SER A 52 4.80 1.56 16.48
CA SER A 52 3.77 1.04 17.37
C SER A 52 2.38 1.17 16.75
N LEU A 53 2.09 2.33 16.16
CA LEU A 53 0.82 2.53 15.43
C LEU A 53 0.69 1.53 14.30
N LEU A 54 1.71 1.39 13.46
CA LEU A 54 1.66 0.49 12.32
C LEU A 54 1.43 -0.96 12.75
N HIS A 55 2.07 -1.40 13.83
CA HIS A 55 1.88 -2.74 14.38
C HIS A 55 0.47 -2.95 14.96
N SER A 56 -0.21 -1.89 15.33
CA SER A 56 -1.59 -1.99 15.85
C SER A 56 -2.63 -2.11 14.75
N LEU A 57 -2.27 -1.81 13.50
CA LEU A 57 -3.20 -1.90 12.38
C LEU A 57 -3.36 -3.34 11.91
N PRO A 58 -4.56 -3.70 11.41
CA PRO A 58 -4.73 -5.00 10.79
C PRO A 58 -3.78 -5.15 9.60
N ALA A 59 -3.12 -6.29 9.50
CA ALA A 59 -2.18 -6.56 8.43
C ALA A 59 -2.83 -7.44 7.36
N VAL A 60 -2.56 -7.14 6.10
CA VAL A 60 -2.89 -8.06 5.00
C VAL A 60 -1.91 -9.21 5.01
N GLU A 61 -2.31 -10.35 4.47
CA GLU A 61 -1.41 -11.49 4.37
C GLU A 61 -0.35 -11.24 3.32
N ARG A 62 0.88 -11.62 3.66
CA ARG A 62 1.96 -11.69 2.71
C ARG A 62 1.75 -12.92 1.84
N VAL A 63 1.77 -12.72 0.54
CA VAL A 63 1.55 -13.80 -0.43
C VAL A 63 2.85 -14.56 -0.68
N GLU A 64 2.76 -15.87 -0.84
CA GLU A 64 3.89 -16.74 -1.10
C GLU A 64 4.60 -16.41 -2.42
N ASP A 65 5.89 -16.70 -2.47
CA ASP A 65 6.72 -16.39 -3.64
C ASP A 65 6.19 -17.02 -4.92
N ASP A 66 5.67 -18.24 -4.85
CA ASP A 66 5.12 -18.92 -6.02
C ASP A 66 3.92 -18.16 -6.62
N GLU A 67 3.07 -17.61 -5.78
CA GLU A 67 1.93 -16.81 -6.25
C GLU A 67 2.40 -15.49 -6.85
N ILE A 68 3.43 -14.90 -6.29
CA ILE A 68 4.03 -13.68 -6.82
C ILE A 68 4.59 -13.95 -8.21
N LEU A 69 5.35 -15.02 -8.37
CA LEU A 69 5.92 -15.39 -9.67
C LEU A 69 4.83 -15.69 -10.69
N PHE A 70 3.75 -16.36 -10.26
CA PHE A 70 2.61 -16.62 -11.12
C PHE A 70 1.97 -15.32 -11.61
N PHE A 71 1.77 -14.36 -10.71
CA PHE A 71 1.22 -13.07 -11.08
C PHE A 71 2.11 -12.35 -12.09
N ILE A 72 3.44 -12.38 -11.88
CA ILE A 72 4.40 -11.76 -12.79
C ILE A 72 4.27 -12.35 -14.20
N GLU A 73 4.14 -13.67 -14.30
CA GLU A 73 3.94 -14.34 -15.59
C GLU A 73 2.64 -13.90 -16.26
N GLN A 74 1.56 -13.79 -15.49
CA GLN A 74 0.24 -13.45 -16.00
C GLN A 74 0.12 -12.00 -16.46
N HIS A 75 0.77 -11.08 -15.77
CA HIS A 75 0.54 -9.65 -15.95
C HIS A 75 1.74 -8.87 -16.50
N SER A 76 2.87 -9.54 -16.68
CA SER A 76 4.08 -8.98 -17.30
C SER A 76 4.39 -7.55 -16.83
N PRO A 77 4.70 -7.33 -15.53
CA PRO A 77 4.98 -5.99 -15.03
C PRO A 77 6.29 -5.41 -15.55
N ALA A 78 7.11 -6.23 -16.22
CA ALA A 78 8.36 -5.77 -16.82
C ALA A 78 8.09 -4.63 -17.81
N GLY A 79 8.90 -3.59 -17.74
CA GLY A 79 8.74 -2.41 -18.60
C GLY A 79 7.71 -1.41 -18.10
N ARG A 80 6.97 -1.73 -17.04
CA ARG A 80 5.97 -0.82 -16.47
C ARG A 80 6.51 0.00 -15.29
N GLY A 81 7.75 -0.22 -14.91
CA GLY A 81 8.36 0.47 -13.78
C GLY A 81 7.90 -0.04 -12.43
N LEU A 82 7.35 -1.26 -12.40
CA LEU A 82 6.91 -1.90 -11.16
C LEU A 82 8.01 -2.78 -10.60
N GLY A 83 8.31 -2.59 -9.32
CA GLY A 83 9.28 -3.43 -8.61
C GLY A 83 8.58 -4.55 -7.85
N LEU A 84 9.40 -5.38 -7.21
CA LEU A 84 8.92 -6.54 -6.49
C LEU A 84 7.95 -6.17 -5.37
N ILE A 85 8.25 -5.11 -4.62
CA ILE A 85 7.37 -4.66 -3.54
C ILE A 85 6.02 -4.21 -4.10
N ASP A 86 6.03 -3.48 -5.22
CA ASP A 86 4.79 -3.07 -5.89
C ASP A 86 3.93 -4.28 -6.24
N VAL A 87 4.56 -5.32 -6.77
CA VAL A 87 3.86 -6.56 -7.12
C VAL A 87 3.26 -7.22 -5.88
N HIS A 88 4.02 -7.27 -4.78
CA HIS A 88 3.49 -7.79 -3.52
C HIS A 88 2.25 -7.02 -3.04
N LEU A 89 2.28 -5.70 -3.15
CA LEU A 89 1.13 -4.88 -2.74
C LEU A 89 -0.09 -5.16 -3.62
N LEU A 90 0.11 -5.26 -4.93
CA LEU A 90 -0.98 -5.57 -5.87
C LEU A 90 -1.59 -6.94 -5.57
N VAL A 91 -0.78 -7.95 -5.38
CA VAL A 91 -1.28 -9.31 -5.15
C VAL A 91 -1.98 -9.42 -3.80
N SER A 92 -1.39 -8.84 -2.75
CA SER A 92 -2.03 -8.83 -1.42
C SER A 92 -3.35 -8.08 -1.44
N SER A 93 -3.40 -6.96 -2.16
CA SER A 93 -4.63 -6.18 -2.36
C SER A 93 -5.71 -7.02 -3.06
N LYS A 94 -5.32 -7.73 -4.10
CA LYS A 94 -6.24 -8.59 -4.86
C LYS A 94 -6.77 -9.74 -4.02
N VAL A 95 -5.89 -10.44 -3.32
CA VAL A 95 -6.25 -11.62 -2.52
C VAL A 95 -7.13 -11.22 -1.33
N SER A 96 -6.83 -10.11 -0.69
CA SER A 96 -7.61 -9.64 0.46
C SER A 96 -8.86 -8.84 0.08
N GLU A 97 -9.00 -8.52 -1.20
CA GLU A 97 -10.10 -7.70 -1.72
C GLU A 97 -10.17 -6.31 -1.09
N HIS A 98 -9.02 -5.73 -0.80
CA HIS A 98 -8.91 -4.36 -0.32
C HIS A 98 -8.29 -3.50 -1.40
N PRO A 99 -8.85 -2.33 -1.73
CA PRO A 99 -8.22 -1.44 -2.70
C PRO A 99 -6.87 -0.95 -2.20
N LEU A 100 -6.03 -0.56 -3.14
CA LEU A 100 -4.68 -0.05 -2.88
C LEU A 100 -4.65 1.46 -3.12
N TRP A 101 -4.21 2.20 -2.12
CA TRP A 101 -4.00 3.64 -2.23
C TRP A 101 -2.51 3.94 -2.32
N THR A 102 -2.10 4.53 -3.43
CA THR A 102 -0.70 4.90 -3.69
C THR A 102 -0.67 6.24 -4.42
N LYS A 103 0.43 6.96 -4.26
CA LYS A 103 0.71 8.18 -5.02
C LYS A 103 1.65 7.94 -6.19
N ASP A 104 2.18 6.74 -6.31
CA ASP A 104 2.98 6.34 -7.46
C ASP A 104 2.07 6.10 -8.64
N LYS A 105 2.27 6.86 -9.73
CA LYS A 105 1.40 6.81 -10.90
C LYS A 105 1.38 5.46 -11.58
N ARG A 106 2.50 4.78 -11.64
CA ARG A 106 2.61 3.45 -12.29
C ARG A 106 1.88 2.40 -11.49
N LEU A 107 2.08 2.41 -10.18
CA LEU A 107 1.40 1.47 -9.30
C LEU A 107 -0.10 1.75 -9.27
N SER A 108 -0.49 3.01 -9.24
CA SER A 108 -1.91 3.40 -9.27
C SER A 108 -2.59 2.92 -10.55
N ALA A 109 -1.94 3.09 -11.70
CA ALA A 109 -2.49 2.62 -12.97
C ALA A 109 -2.66 1.10 -12.98
N ALA A 110 -1.68 0.37 -12.47
CA ALA A 110 -1.78 -1.09 -12.37
C ALA A 110 -2.91 -1.52 -11.46
N ALA A 111 -3.07 -0.85 -10.32
CA ALA A 111 -4.16 -1.15 -9.40
C ALA A 111 -5.52 -0.91 -10.04
N GLU A 112 -5.67 0.21 -10.77
CA GLU A 112 -6.93 0.50 -11.47
C GLU A 112 -7.27 -0.56 -12.51
N GLU A 113 -6.29 -1.03 -13.27
CA GLU A 113 -6.51 -2.09 -14.27
C GLU A 113 -7.02 -3.37 -13.63
N LEU A 114 -6.66 -3.63 -12.39
CA LEU A 114 -7.11 -4.81 -11.65
C LEU A 114 -8.39 -4.57 -10.85
N GLY A 115 -8.97 -3.38 -10.96
CA GLY A 115 -10.16 -3.02 -10.18
C GLY A 115 -9.86 -2.75 -8.70
N LEU A 116 -8.61 -2.42 -8.38
CA LEU A 116 -8.14 -2.25 -7.01
C LEU A 116 -7.78 -0.79 -6.67
N GLY A 117 -8.03 0.13 -7.56
CA GLY A 117 -7.70 1.53 -7.34
C GLY A 117 -8.52 2.15 -6.20
N PHE A 118 -7.89 2.99 -5.41
CA PHE A 118 -8.55 3.71 -4.33
C PHE A 118 -8.28 5.19 -4.43
N GLY A 119 -9.36 5.98 -4.38
CA GLY A 119 -9.22 7.40 -4.16
C GLY A 119 -8.59 8.20 -5.30
N GLN A 120 -8.55 7.65 -6.49
CA GLN A 120 -8.09 8.37 -7.65
C GLN A 120 -9.13 9.34 -8.18
N GLN A 121 -10.41 9.10 -7.85
CA GLN A 121 -11.41 10.04 -8.28
C GLN A 121 -11.25 11.34 -7.51
N PRO A 122 -11.16 12.44 -8.22
CA PRO A 122 -11.23 13.70 -7.54
C PRO A 122 -12.59 13.81 -6.86
N PRO A 123 -12.66 14.49 -5.74
CA PRO A 123 -13.96 14.81 -5.18
C PRO A 123 -14.77 15.56 -6.24
N ALA A 124 -16.00 15.25 -6.27
CA ALA A 124 -16.90 15.88 -7.24
C ALA A 124 -16.84 17.41 -7.11
#